data_fa57c324120973995e0073e64a876c14
#
_entry.id   fa57c324120973995e0073e64a876c14
#
_cell.length_a   1.000
_cell.length_b   1.000
_cell.length_c   1.000
_cell.angle_alpha   90.00
_cell.angle_beta   90.00
_cell.angle_gamma   90.00
#
_symmetry.space_group_name_H-M   'P 1'
#
loop_
_entity.id
_entity.type
_entity.pdbx_description
1 polymer ?
#
loop_
_entity_poly.entity_id
_entity_poly.type
_entity_poly.pdbx_seq_one_letter_code
_entity_poly.pdbx_strand_id
1 'polypeptide(L)'
;MKRTDADIPGPGVGTVSVEMFNLKLDNPADALRGEVVGADARLVRRRIRLDGVGFGELLGITDLDMANPYDISPAGGVASEARLTGTVPGAREPATVVVTLRLVNGTFHMRPSQLINVAAGEEQTVLDGFTFDLDTRELPLGGPADLVQLRGGSFELSRDRVNTVVEPADLEPLAGASTLGKHD
;
A
#
# COMPACT_ATOMS: atom_id res chain seq x y z
N MET A 1 -0.54 -9.94 -14.86
CA MET A 1 -0.60 -8.88 -13.82
C MET A 1 -1.58 -7.82 -14.29
N LYS A 2 -2.60 -7.51 -13.52
CA LYS A 2 -3.57 -6.44 -13.81
C LYS A 2 -3.44 -5.38 -12.72
N ARG A 3 -3.38 -4.11 -13.09
CA ARG A 3 -3.28 -2.97 -12.18
C ARG A 3 -4.48 -2.06 -12.39
N THR A 4 -4.96 -1.49 -11.31
CA THR A 4 -6.08 -0.55 -11.33
C THR A 4 -5.89 0.45 -10.20
N ASP A 5 -6.21 1.69 -10.44
CA ASP A 5 -6.31 2.69 -9.39
C ASP A 5 -7.61 2.42 -8.61
N ALA A 6 -7.53 2.51 -7.31
CA ALA A 6 -8.67 2.29 -6.43
C ALA A 6 -8.68 3.32 -5.32
N ASP A 7 -9.87 3.77 -4.99
CA ASP A 7 -10.08 4.57 -3.79
C ASP A 7 -9.81 3.71 -2.55
N ILE A 8 -9.12 4.28 -1.60
CA ILE A 8 -8.85 3.69 -0.30
C ILE A 8 -9.60 4.49 0.78
N PRO A 9 -9.83 3.92 1.98
CA PRO A 9 -10.50 4.63 3.04
C PRO A 9 -9.86 5.98 3.34
N GLY A 10 -10.64 7.05 3.30
CA GLY A 10 -10.16 8.44 3.37
C GLY A 10 -9.97 9.06 1.97
N PRO A 11 -9.29 10.19 1.87
CA PRO A 11 -9.05 10.89 0.60
C PRO A 11 -7.94 10.28 -0.26
N GLY A 12 -7.33 9.16 0.15
CA GLY A 12 -6.18 8.59 -0.53
C GLY A 12 -6.52 7.77 -1.78
N VAL A 13 -5.60 7.77 -2.73
CA VAL A 13 -5.65 6.95 -3.94
C VAL A 13 -4.47 5.98 -3.96
N GLY A 14 -4.75 4.71 -4.26
CA GLY A 14 -3.74 3.68 -4.36
C GLY A 14 -3.86 2.85 -5.63
N THR A 15 -2.75 2.26 -6.04
CA THR A 15 -2.74 1.30 -7.16
C THR A 15 -2.92 -0.12 -6.64
N VAL A 16 -4.00 -0.77 -7.05
CA VAL A 16 -4.27 -2.19 -6.74
C VAL A 16 -3.76 -3.08 -7.85
N SER A 17 -3.11 -4.16 -7.48
CA SER A 17 -2.70 -5.22 -8.41
C SER A 17 -3.07 -6.59 -7.87
N VAL A 18 -3.46 -7.48 -8.79
CA VAL A 18 -3.70 -8.89 -8.50
C VAL A 18 -2.75 -9.72 -9.36
N GLU A 19 -2.02 -10.61 -8.73
CA GLU A 19 -1.11 -11.55 -9.37
C GLU A 19 -1.55 -12.97 -9.02
N MET A 20 -1.65 -13.82 -10.03
CA MET A 20 -2.00 -15.21 -9.87
C MET A 20 -0.89 -16.08 -10.45
N PHE A 21 -0.49 -17.09 -9.69
CA PHE A 21 0.61 -17.98 -10.06
C PHE A 21 0.14 -19.41 -10.14
N ASN A 22 0.63 -20.11 -11.18
CA ASN A 22 0.35 -21.53 -11.44
C ASN A 22 -1.15 -21.83 -11.41
N LEU A 23 -1.89 -21.12 -12.26
CA LEU A 23 -3.30 -21.39 -12.50
C LEU A 23 -3.46 -22.71 -13.23
N LYS A 24 -4.35 -23.55 -12.74
CA LYS A 24 -4.84 -24.75 -13.44
C LYS A 24 -6.19 -24.40 -14.05
N LEU A 25 -6.22 -24.33 -15.36
CA LEU A 25 -7.41 -24.06 -16.16
C LEU A 25 -7.74 -25.31 -16.97
N ASP A 26 -9.01 -25.65 -17.05
CA ASP A 26 -9.50 -26.74 -17.91
C ASP A 26 -9.26 -26.42 -19.40
N ASN A 27 -9.39 -25.14 -19.75
CA ASN A 27 -9.09 -24.63 -21.08
C ASN A 27 -8.16 -23.42 -21.00
N PRO A 28 -6.92 -23.49 -21.55
CA PRO A 28 -6.00 -22.35 -21.56
C PRO A 28 -6.52 -21.09 -22.22
N ALA A 29 -7.48 -21.20 -23.15
CA ALA A 29 -8.10 -20.04 -23.80
C ALA A 29 -8.92 -19.18 -22.83
N ASP A 30 -9.36 -19.72 -21.69
CA ASP A 30 -10.12 -19.00 -20.67
C ASP A 30 -9.25 -17.90 -20.03
N ALA A 31 -7.93 -18.17 -19.87
CA ALA A 31 -6.99 -17.15 -19.40
C ALA A 31 -6.93 -15.93 -20.31
N LEU A 32 -7.02 -16.12 -21.62
CA LEU A 32 -7.00 -15.04 -22.60
C LEU A 32 -8.28 -14.20 -22.55
N ARG A 33 -9.40 -14.80 -22.14
CA ARG A 33 -10.68 -14.13 -21.96
C ARG A 33 -10.83 -13.52 -20.57
N GLY A 34 -9.91 -13.80 -19.67
CA GLY A 34 -10.00 -13.39 -18.27
C GLY A 34 -10.99 -14.24 -17.44
N GLU A 35 -11.42 -15.39 -17.96
CA GLU A 35 -12.33 -16.34 -17.32
C GLU A 35 -11.52 -17.27 -16.40
N VAL A 36 -11.06 -16.72 -15.26
CA VAL A 36 -10.18 -17.45 -14.32
C VAL A 36 -10.86 -17.79 -12.99
N VAL A 37 -12.12 -17.34 -12.79
CA VAL A 37 -12.91 -17.67 -11.59
C VAL A 37 -13.15 -19.17 -11.54
N GLY A 38 -12.93 -19.78 -10.37
CA GLY A 38 -13.06 -21.23 -10.18
C GLY A 38 -11.79 -22.02 -10.47
N ALA A 39 -10.75 -21.39 -11.05
CA ALA A 39 -9.48 -22.06 -11.29
C ALA A 39 -8.69 -22.28 -10.00
N ASP A 40 -8.00 -23.42 -9.89
CA ASP A 40 -7.03 -23.62 -8.83
C ASP A 40 -5.80 -22.74 -9.07
N ALA A 41 -5.37 -22.02 -8.04
CA ALA A 41 -4.17 -21.21 -8.03
C ALA A 41 -3.22 -21.65 -6.91
N ARG A 42 -1.93 -21.76 -7.20
CA ARG A 42 -0.94 -21.96 -6.14
C ARG A 42 -0.80 -20.74 -5.26
N LEU A 43 -0.94 -19.56 -5.83
CA LEU A 43 -0.88 -18.29 -5.11
C LEU A 43 -1.76 -17.25 -5.82
N VAL A 44 -2.62 -16.61 -5.05
CA VAL A 44 -3.28 -15.36 -5.41
C VAL A 44 -2.73 -14.28 -4.49
N ARG A 45 -2.05 -13.29 -5.06
CA ARG A 45 -1.47 -12.16 -4.34
C ARG A 45 -2.17 -10.88 -4.73
N ARG A 46 -2.72 -10.20 -3.76
CA ARG A 46 -3.27 -8.86 -3.91
C ARG A 46 -2.34 -7.86 -3.25
N ARG A 47 -2.13 -6.73 -3.92
CA ARG A 47 -1.29 -5.64 -3.42
C ARG A 47 -1.98 -4.32 -3.61
N ILE A 48 -1.76 -3.45 -2.62
CA ILE A 48 -2.02 -2.02 -2.72
C ILE A 48 -0.70 -1.30 -2.59
N ARG A 49 -0.46 -0.39 -3.50
CA ARG A 49 0.69 0.49 -3.49
C ARG A 49 0.22 1.93 -3.31
N LEU A 50 0.75 2.57 -2.27
CA LEU A 50 0.53 3.96 -1.92
C LEU A 50 1.84 4.70 -2.13
N ASP A 51 1.89 5.60 -3.08
CA ASP A 51 3.04 6.50 -3.27
C ASP A 51 2.99 7.69 -2.31
N GLY A 52 3.97 8.61 -2.42
CA GLY A 52 4.03 9.78 -1.55
C GLY A 52 2.79 10.66 -1.63
N VAL A 53 2.17 10.76 -2.79
CA VAL A 53 0.94 11.56 -2.97
C VAL A 53 -0.24 10.87 -2.29
N GLY A 54 -0.52 9.61 -2.64
CA GLY A 54 -1.66 8.87 -2.10
C GLY A 54 -1.57 8.65 -0.60
N PHE A 55 -0.38 8.39 -0.05
CA PHE A 55 -0.19 8.26 1.38
C PHE A 55 -0.17 9.62 2.09
N GLY A 56 0.38 10.66 1.43
CA GLY A 56 0.36 12.02 1.94
C GLY A 56 -1.06 12.55 2.13
N GLU A 57 -1.97 12.25 1.21
CA GLU A 57 -3.38 12.61 1.34
C GLU A 57 -4.02 12.01 2.60
N LEU A 58 -3.68 10.77 2.96
CA LEU A 58 -4.16 10.13 4.20
C LEU A 58 -3.64 10.82 5.47
N LEU A 59 -2.44 11.39 5.41
CA LEU A 59 -1.83 12.11 6.52
C LEU A 59 -2.16 13.61 6.52
N GLY A 60 -2.76 14.13 5.46
CA GLY A 60 -2.93 15.57 5.24
C GLY A 60 -1.62 16.28 4.89
N ILE A 61 -0.63 15.57 4.33
CA ILE A 61 0.69 16.08 3.95
C ILE A 61 0.80 16.10 2.43
N THR A 62 0.91 17.28 1.82
CA THR A 62 0.93 17.44 0.36
C THR A 62 2.31 17.30 -0.28
N ASP A 63 3.37 17.42 0.52
CA ASP A 63 4.78 17.37 0.12
C ASP A 63 5.51 16.14 0.67
N LEU A 64 4.77 15.03 0.88
CA LEU A 64 5.34 13.82 1.47
C LEU A 64 6.32 13.13 0.52
N ASP A 65 7.56 13.00 0.98
CA ASP A 65 8.58 12.14 0.38
C ASP A 65 8.84 10.92 1.26
N MET A 66 9.01 9.76 0.63
CA MET A 66 9.21 8.49 1.29
C MET A 66 10.46 7.81 0.77
N ALA A 67 11.41 7.54 1.64
CA ALA A 67 12.69 6.94 1.31
C ALA A 67 13.09 5.83 2.28
N ASN A 68 14.07 5.01 1.86
CA ASN A 68 14.70 4.05 2.74
C ASN A 68 15.49 4.82 3.83
N PRO A 69 15.38 4.44 5.11
CA PRO A 69 16.06 5.17 6.19
C PRO A 69 17.58 5.08 6.15
N TYR A 70 18.15 4.10 5.46
CA TYR A 70 19.58 3.77 5.54
C TYR A 70 20.38 4.05 4.27
N ASP A 71 19.89 4.84 3.33
CA ASP A 71 20.52 5.16 2.03
C ASP A 71 21.02 3.94 1.20
N ILE A 72 21.08 2.76 1.80
CA ILE A 72 21.42 1.49 1.19
C ILE A 72 20.12 0.70 1.10
N SER A 73 19.61 0.51 -0.11
CA SER A 73 18.54 -0.43 -0.32
C SER A 73 19.09 -1.83 0.02
N PRO A 74 18.68 -2.45 1.13
CA PRO A 74 19.08 -3.84 1.36
C PRO A 74 18.53 -4.65 0.20
N ALA A 75 19.38 -5.29 -0.55
CA ALA A 75 18.97 -6.16 -1.64
C ALA A 75 18.03 -7.23 -1.07
N GLY A 76 16.71 -7.02 -1.23
CA GLY A 76 15.68 -7.99 -0.92
C GLY A 76 15.17 -8.08 0.52
N GLY A 77 15.54 -7.17 1.42
CA GLY A 77 14.97 -7.11 2.78
C GLY A 77 13.61 -6.40 2.83
N VAL A 78 12.71 -6.89 3.68
CA VAL A 78 11.47 -6.18 4.03
C VAL A 78 11.85 -4.98 4.89
N ALA A 79 11.67 -3.76 4.39
CA ALA A 79 11.91 -2.57 5.19
C ALA A 79 10.73 -2.40 6.17
N SER A 80 10.98 -2.66 7.45
CA SER A 80 10.07 -2.39 8.56
C SER A 80 10.15 -0.94 9.06
N GLU A 81 10.93 -0.11 8.38
CA GLU A 81 11.14 1.31 8.67
C GLU A 81 11.13 2.11 7.37
N ALA A 82 10.76 3.38 7.49
CA ALA A 82 10.79 4.34 6.40
C ALA A 82 11.30 5.69 6.90
N ARG A 83 12.01 6.43 6.05
CA ARG A 83 12.29 7.84 6.26
C ARG A 83 11.23 8.65 5.52
N LEU A 84 10.52 9.46 6.27
CA LEU A 84 9.47 10.34 5.76
C LEU A 84 9.92 11.79 5.91
N THR A 85 9.68 12.59 4.88
CA THR A 85 9.91 14.04 4.91
C THR A 85 8.67 14.73 4.38
N GLY A 86 8.18 15.72 5.10
CA GLY A 86 7.01 16.51 4.69
C GLY A 86 6.55 17.49 5.75
N THR A 87 5.64 18.37 5.37
CA THR A 87 5.06 19.38 6.25
C THR A 87 3.76 18.86 6.84
N VAL A 88 3.79 18.44 8.10
CA VAL A 88 2.59 17.97 8.79
C VAL A 88 1.63 19.12 9.09
N PRO A 89 0.32 18.88 9.18
CA PRO A 89 -0.66 19.89 9.56
C PRO A 89 -0.28 20.55 10.89
N GLY A 90 -0.18 21.86 10.90
CA GLY A 90 0.19 22.66 12.08
C GLY A 90 1.68 22.94 12.24
N ALA A 91 2.57 22.28 11.49
CA ALA A 91 3.98 22.66 11.41
C ALA A 91 4.22 23.78 10.40
N ARG A 92 5.30 24.54 10.60
CA ARG A 92 5.70 25.67 9.74
C ARG A 92 6.68 25.26 8.66
N GLU A 93 7.45 24.22 8.90
CA GLU A 93 8.52 23.75 8.04
C GLU A 93 8.43 22.22 7.84
N PRO A 94 8.96 21.67 6.72
CA PRO A 94 9.05 20.23 6.54
C PRO A 94 9.91 19.59 7.63
N ALA A 95 9.43 18.49 8.16
CA ALA A 95 10.15 17.66 9.11
C ALA A 95 10.60 16.35 8.46
N THR A 96 11.73 15.80 8.95
CA THR A 96 12.22 14.48 8.55
C THR A 96 12.22 13.54 9.74
N VAL A 97 11.57 12.39 9.60
CA VAL A 97 11.46 11.38 10.65
C VAL A 97 11.76 9.99 10.10
N VAL A 98 12.25 9.10 10.95
CA VAL A 98 12.19 7.66 10.71
C VAL A 98 10.96 7.12 11.42
N VAL A 99 10.17 6.32 10.72
CA VAL A 99 9.00 5.65 11.25
C VAL A 99 9.17 4.14 11.21
N THR A 100 8.65 3.45 12.21
CA THR A 100 8.49 1.99 12.17
C THR A 100 7.14 1.63 11.57
N LEU A 101 7.14 0.56 10.78
CA LEU A 101 5.97 0.02 10.11
C LEU A 101 5.66 -1.35 10.72
N ARG A 102 4.48 -1.51 11.29
CA ARG A 102 4.07 -2.77 11.90
C ARG A 102 2.66 -3.14 11.45
N LEU A 103 2.45 -4.44 11.32
CA LEU A 103 1.14 -5.02 11.08
C LEU A 103 0.77 -5.89 12.28
N VAL A 104 -0.30 -5.54 12.98
CA VAL A 104 -0.76 -6.25 14.17
C VAL A 104 -2.26 -6.50 14.04
N ASN A 105 -2.67 -7.76 14.03
CA ASN A 105 -4.08 -8.17 13.94
C ASN A 105 -4.84 -7.52 12.77
N GLY A 106 -4.17 -7.33 11.63
CA GLY A 106 -4.77 -6.71 10.44
C GLY A 106 -4.81 -5.19 10.48
N THR A 107 -4.26 -4.55 11.51
CA THR A 107 -4.08 -3.10 11.56
C THR A 107 -2.64 -2.73 11.23
N PHE A 108 -2.48 -1.84 10.27
CA PHE A 108 -1.20 -1.21 9.97
C PHE A 108 -0.97 -0.07 10.96
N HIS A 109 0.18 -0.09 11.62
CA HIS A 109 0.64 0.93 12.54
C HIS A 109 1.92 1.58 12.01
N MET A 110 1.91 2.89 11.91
CA MET A 110 3.08 3.70 11.66
C MET A 110 3.38 4.58 12.87
N ARG A 111 4.61 4.51 13.37
CA ARG A 111 5.03 5.24 14.57
C ARG A 111 6.41 5.87 14.35
N PRO A 112 6.59 7.16 14.63
CA PRO A 112 7.90 7.78 14.66
C PRO A 112 8.82 7.07 15.65
N SER A 113 10.03 6.76 15.20
CA SER A 113 11.09 6.16 16.01
C SER A 113 12.27 7.09 16.21
N GLN A 114 12.48 8.02 15.24
CA GLN A 114 13.56 9.00 15.31
C GLN A 114 13.15 10.30 14.62
N LEU A 115 13.40 11.42 15.27
CA LEU A 115 13.33 12.75 14.69
C LEU A 115 14.71 13.12 14.15
N ILE A 116 14.82 13.44 12.84
CA ILE A 116 16.10 13.76 12.18
C ILE A 116 16.21 15.27 12.00
N ASN A 117 15.19 15.89 11.42
CA ASN A 117 15.11 17.33 11.20
C ASN A 117 13.73 17.82 11.58
N VAL A 118 13.65 18.54 12.71
CA VAL A 118 12.40 19.09 13.26
C VAL A 118 12.68 20.47 13.81
N ALA A 119 11.83 21.44 13.49
CA ALA A 119 11.93 22.78 14.04
C ALA A 119 11.69 22.79 15.56
N ALA A 120 12.46 23.62 16.28
CA ALA A 120 12.36 23.68 17.72
C ALA A 120 10.94 24.07 18.18
N GLY A 121 10.39 23.26 19.09
CA GLY A 121 9.03 23.43 19.63
C GLY A 121 7.93 22.80 18.78
N GLU A 122 8.25 22.13 17.68
CA GLU A 122 7.29 21.43 16.83
C GLU A 122 7.35 19.89 16.96
N GLU A 123 8.19 19.38 17.87
CA GLU A 123 8.45 17.95 18.01
C GLU A 123 7.16 17.14 18.24
N GLN A 124 6.27 17.62 19.12
CA GLN A 124 5.02 16.90 19.40
C GLN A 124 4.07 16.94 18.19
N THR A 125 3.95 18.06 17.51
CA THR A 125 3.13 18.21 16.29
C THR A 125 3.61 17.25 15.21
N VAL A 126 4.93 17.13 15.04
CA VAL A 126 5.54 16.22 14.07
C VAL A 126 5.31 14.75 14.47
N LEU A 127 5.48 14.40 15.73
CA LEU A 127 5.21 13.04 16.23
C LEU A 127 3.76 12.64 15.96
N ASP A 128 2.81 13.52 16.27
CA ASP A 128 1.39 13.26 16.07
C ASP A 128 1.05 13.16 14.57
N GLY A 129 1.61 14.03 13.73
CA GLY A 129 1.36 14.05 12.30
C GLY A 129 1.92 12.84 11.54
N PHE A 130 2.98 12.20 12.03
CA PHE A 130 3.52 10.96 11.48
C PHE A 130 3.08 9.70 12.26
N THR A 131 2.13 9.82 13.17
CA THR A 131 1.49 8.68 13.84
C THR A 131 0.22 8.31 13.09
N PHE A 132 0.13 7.06 12.60
CA PHE A 132 -0.99 6.66 11.77
C PHE A 132 -1.38 5.19 12.01
N ASP A 133 -2.68 4.93 11.98
CA ASP A 133 -3.28 3.59 12.07
C ASP A 133 -4.29 3.40 10.96
N LEU A 134 -4.27 2.22 10.33
CA LEU A 134 -5.20 1.85 9.27
C LEU A 134 -5.63 0.39 9.43
N ASP A 135 -6.94 0.15 9.55
CA ASP A 135 -7.48 -1.21 9.44
C ASP A 135 -7.38 -1.68 7.99
N THR A 136 -6.50 -2.63 7.74
CA THR A 136 -6.24 -3.13 6.39
C THR A 136 -7.39 -3.98 5.83
N ARG A 137 -8.40 -4.34 6.65
CA ARG A 137 -9.63 -5.01 6.19
C ARG A 137 -10.51 -4.11 5.36
N GLU A 138 -10.38 -2.78 5.54
CA GLU A 138 -11.09 -1.77 4.76
C GLU A 138 -10.48 -1.57 3.38
N LEU A 139 -9.25 -2.09 3.17
CA LEU A 139 -8.58 -2.02 1.89
C LEU A 139 -9.10 -3.10 0.92
N PRO A 140 -9.08 -2.85 -0.40
CA PRO A 140 -9.51 -3.82 -1.40
C PRO A 140 -8.51 -4.98 -1.58
N LEU A 141 -8.08 -5.59 -0.46
CA LEU A 141 -7.23 -6.78 -0.42
C LEU A 141 -8.01 -8.09 -0.30
N GLY A 142 -9.33 -7.98 -0.04
CA GLY A 142 -10.20 -9.15 0.20
C GLY A 142 -9.97 -9.77 1.59
N GLY A 143 -9.46 -8.99 2.54
CA GLY A 143 -9.19 -9.34 3.93
C GLY A 143 -7.96 -8.62 4.47
N PRO A 144 -7.52 -8.90 5.70
CA PRO A 144 -6.40 -8.22 6.32
C PRO A 144 -5.11 -8.43 5.51
N ALA A 145 -4.24 -7.43 5.50
CA ALA A 145 -2.91 -7.57 4.92
C ALA A 145 -2.05 -8.55 5.73
N ASP A 146 -1.16 -9.25 5.04
CA ASP A 146 -0.17 -10.15 5.64
C ASP A 146 1.20 -9.48 5.75
N LEU A 147 1.45 -8.46 4.92
CA LEU A 147 2.74 -7.79 4.84
C LEU A 147 2.56 -6.31 4.54
N VAL A 148 3.38 -5.49 5.19
CA VAL A 148 3.61 -4.08 4.85
C VAL A 148 5.10 -3.86 4.65
N GLN A 149 5.47 -3.11 3.59
CA GLN A 149 6.86 -2.77 3.30
C GLN A 149 6.96 -1.44 2.55
N LEU A 150 8.11 -0.78 2.71
CA LEU A 150 8.50 0.32 1.83
C LEU A 150 9.25 -0.24 0.63
N ARG A 151 8.82 0.13 -0.58
CA ARG A 151 9.47 -0.30 -1.81
C ARG A 151 9.46 0.80 -2.86
N GLY A 152 10.66 1.28 -3.21
CA GLY A 152 10.82 2.29 -4.26
C GLY A 152 10.00 3.56 -3.97
N GLY A 153 10.09 4.10 -2.76
CA GLY A 153 9.38 5.33 -2.37
C GLY A 153 7.86 5.18 -2.27
N SER A 154 7.36 3.96 -2.02
CA SER A 154 5.93 3.70 -1.85
C SER A 154 5.70 2.67 -0.75
N PHE A 155 4.62 2.80 0.01
CA PHE A 155 4.16 1.72 0.86
C PHE A 155 3.41 0.68 0.03
N GLU A 156 3.76 -0.57 0.26
CA GLU A 156 3.12 -1.72 -0.35
C GLU A 156 2.54 -2.60 0.74
N LEU A 157 1.22 -2.77 0.73
CA LEU A 157 0.50 -3.73 1.55
C LEU A 157 0.08 -4.89 0.68
N SER A 158 0.28 -6.12 1.15
CA SER A 158 -0.09 -7.30 0.38
C SER A 158 -0.80 -8.34 1.21
N ARG A 159 -1.64 -9.12 0.52
CA ARG A 159 -2.27 -10.32 1.03
C ARG A 159 -2.04 -11.48 0.08
N ASP A 160 -1.60 -12.60 0.63
CA ASP A 160 -1.31 -13.83 -0.09
C ASP A 160 -2.30 -14.94 0.30
N ARG A 161 -2.96 -15.54 -0.71
CA ARG A 161 -3.76 -16.75 -0.54
C ARG A 161 -3.07 -17.89 -1.26
N VAL A 162 -2.66 -18.90 -0.52
CA VAL A 162 -1.86 -20.03 -1.05
C VAL A 162 -2.75 -21.25 -1.24
N ASN A 163 -2.53 -22.00 -2.35
CA ASN A 163 -3.28 -23.21 -2.69
C ASN A 163 -4.80 -23.00 -2.60
N THR A 164 -5.30 -22.02 -3.32
CA THR A 164 -6.68 -21.54 -3.25
C THR A 164 -7.36 -21.58 -4.61
N VAL A 165 -8.67 -21.54 -4.60
CA VAL A 165 -9.49 -21.32 -5.80
C VAL A 165 -9.63 -19.81 -6.02
N VAL A 166 -9.57 -19.39 -7.27
CA VAL A 166 -9.81 -17.99 -7.65
C VAL A 166 -11.28 -17.67 -7.49
N GLU A 167 -11.58 -16.70 -6.65
CA GLU A 167 -12.93 -16.24 -6.36
C GLU A 167 -13.27 -14.96 -7.12
N PRO A 168 -14.56 -14.65 -7.36
CA PRO A 168 -14.96 -13.36 -7.95
C PRO A 168 -14.37 -12.16 -7.19
N ALA A 169 -14.35 -12.22 -5.85
CA ALA A 169 -13.77 -11.21 -4.98
C ALA A 169 -12.28 -10.92 -5.25
N ASP A 170 -11.54 -11.88 -5.79
CA ASP A 170 -10.14 -11.66 -6.17
C ASP A 170 -10.01 -10.69 -7.36
N LEU A 171 -11.07 -10.49 -8.11
CA LEU A 171 -11.13 -9.64 -9.29
C LEU A 171 -11.90 -8.33 -9.07
N GLU A 172 -12.62 -8.17 -7.94
CA GLU A 172 -13.51 -7.04 -7.66
C GLU A 172 -12.87 -5.65 -7.81
N PRO A 173 -11.64 -5.37 -7.34
CA PRO A 173 -11.03 -4.05 -7.55
C PRO A 173 -10.77 -3.74 -9.02
N LEU A 174 -10.89 -4.74 -9.87
CA LEU A 174 -10.69 -4.62 -11.31
C LEU A 174 -12.03 -4.46 -12.05
N ALA A 175 -13.13 -4.80 -11.40
CA ALA A 175 -14.48 -4.68 -11.96
C ALA A 175 -15.14 -3.32 -11.64
N GLY A 176 -14.78 -2.71 -10.50
CA GLY A 176 -15.32 -1.41 -10.05
C GLY A 176 -14.54 -0.18 -10.53
N ALA A 177 -13.38 -0.36 -11.18
CA ALA A 177 -12.63 0.75 -11.75
C ALA A 177 -13.36 1.26 -12.98
N SER A 178 -14.10 2.33 -12.84
CA SER A 178 -14.55 3.15 -13.97
C SER A 178 -13.38 3.40 -14.88
N THR A 179 -13.51 2.98 -16.13
CA THR A 179 -12.64 3.40 -17.22
C THR A 179 -12.63 4.91 -17.24
N LEU A 180 -11.64 5.53 -16.61
CA LEU A 180 -11.37 6.94 -16.80
C LEU A 180 -11.10 7.15 -18.28
N GLY A 181 -12.05 7.81 -18.88
CA GLY A 181 -12.10 8.53 -20.11
C GLY A 181 -11.11 8.18 -21.21
N LYS A 182 -11.60 7.51 -22.25
CA LYS A 182 -11.22 7.91 -23.61
C LYS A 182 -11.53 9.40 -23.72
N HIS A 183 -10.51 10.23 -23.67
CA HIS A 183 -10.56 11.52 -24.33
C HIS A 183 -10.31 11.28 -25.83
N ASP A 184 -11.36 11.52 -26.60
CA ASP A 184 -11.29 11.74 -28.05
C ASP A 184 -10.44 12.98 -28.36
#